data_276919d6cd93f6fc271be57aa2c57f49
#
_entry.id   276919d6cd93f6fc271be57aa2c57f49
#
_cell.length_a   1.000
_cell.length_b   1.000
_cell.length_c   1.000
_cell.angle_alpha   90.00
_cell.angle_beta   90.00
_cell.angle_gamma   90.00
#
_symmetry.space_group_name_H-M   'P 1'
#
loop_
_entity.id
_entity.type
_entity.pdbx_description
1 polymer ?
#
loop_
_entity_poly.entity_id
_entity_poly.type
_entity_poly.pdbx_seq_one_letter_code
_entity_poly.pdbx_strand_id
1 'polypeptide(L)'
;MPEHIHLLVSEPERDILANAIKSLKQGVARRLIGDASHFWQKRYYDFNVRNHEQFVEKLHYIHSNPVKRGLCERPEDWSWSSFLHHAIGKEGRVEIESRMDREKTRARRGQTLRRRRTTPLKPMRA
;
A
#
# COMPACT_ATOMS: atom_id res chain seq x y z
N MET A 1 9.05 -2.40 -11.26
CA MET A 1 10.04 -2.10 -12.32
C MET A 1 11.41 -2.43 -11.78
N PRO A 2 12.40 -2.79 -12.60
CA PRO A 2 13.75 -3.13 -12.09
C PRO A 2 14.43 -1.97 -11.36
N GLU A 3 14.31 -0.74 -11.89
CA GLU A 3 15.03 0.43 -11.40
C GLU A 3 14.17 1.43 -10.61
N HIS A 4 12.87 1.25 -10.54
CA HIS A 4 11.98 2.13 -9.78
C HIS A 4 10.64 1.45 -9.43
N ILE A 5 9.91 2.05 -8.53
CA ILE A 5 8.56 1.62 -8.15
C ILE A 5 7.57 2.76 -8.34
N HIS A 6 6.35 2.43 -8.72
CA HIS A 6 5.21 3.32 -8.67
C HIS A 6 4.33 2.93 -7.49
N LEU A 7 3.93 3.90 -6.70
CA LEU A 7 3.05 3.73 -5.57
C LEU A 7 1.85 4.66 -5.71
N LEU A 8 0.66 4.12 -5.59
CA LEU A 8 -0.55 4.89 -5.41
C LEU A 8 -1.00 4.71 -3.96
N VAL A 9 -0.83 5.76 -3.17
CA VAL A 9 -1.04 5.70 -1.72
C VAL A 9 -2.02 6.78 -1.27
N SER A 10 -2.79 6.47 -0.25
CA SER A 10 -3.58 7.49 0.44
C SER A 10 -2.72 8.23 1.45
N GLU A 11 -3.14 9.43 1.80
CA GLU A 11 -2.48 10.21 2.84
C GLU A 11 -2.47 9.45 4.18
N PRO A 12 -1.33 9.39 4.87
CA PRO A 12 -1.24 8.70 6.16
C PRO A 12 -2.09 9.39 7.23
N GLU A 13 -2.73 8.59 8.10
CA GLU A 13 -3.58 9.14 9.18
C GLU A 13 -2.77 9.72 10.36
N ARG A 14 -1.54 9.28 10.56
CA ARG A 14 -0.75 9.58 11.77
C ARG A 14 0.50 10.40 11.53
N ASP A 15 0.89 10.61 10.28
CA ASP A 15 2.15 11.28 9.94
C ASP A 15 2.04 11.90 8.54
N ILE A 16 3.03 12.69 8.16
CA ILE A 16 3.12 13.24 6.80
C ILE A 16 3.68 12.20 5.83
N LEU A 17 3.24 12.26 4.57
CA LEU A 17 3.66 11.31 3.52
C LEU A 17 5.19 11.21 3.39
N ALA A 18 5.90 12.32 3.52
CA ALA A 18 7.36 12.34 3.43
C ALA A 18 8.04 11.43 4.46
N ASN A 19 7.54 11.39 5.70
CA ASN A 19 8.05 10.50 6.74
C ASN A 19 7.71 9.04 6.47
N ALA A 20 6.51 8.75 5.98
CA ALA A 20 6.12 7.41 5.59
C ALA A 20 7.03 6.86 4.46
N ILE A 21 7.27 7.64 3.42
CA ILE A 21 8.18 7.28 2.31
C ILE A 21 9.63 7.14 2.81
N LYS A 22 10.10 8.02 3.69
CA LYS A 22 11.43 7.92 4.29
C LYS A 22 11.59 6.61 5.05
N SER A 23 10.62 6.25 5.89
CA SER A 23 10.62 5.00 6.67
C SER A 23 10.62 3.77 5.77
N LEU A 24 9.80 3.78 4.71
CA LEU A 24 9.77 2.71 3.71
C LEU A 24 11.14 2.54 3.03
N LYS A 25 11.71 3.63 2.53
CA LYS A 25 13.03 3.63 1.87
C LYS A 25 14.14 3.10 2.79
N GLN A 26 14.15 3.54 4.04
CA GLN A 26 15.12 3.07 5.03
C GLN A 26 14.93 1.60 5.38
N GLY A 27 13.70 1.14 5.55
CA GLY A 27 13.39 -0.26 5.84
C GLY A 27 13.84 -1.21 4.73
N VAL A 28 13.59 -0.83 3.48
CA VAL A 28 14.04 -1.60 2.30
C VAL A 28 15.56 -1.60 2.18
N ALA A 29 16.21 -0.43 2.31
CA ALA A 29 17.65 -0.33 2.22
C ALA A 29 18.37 -1.20 3.27
N ARG A 30 17.93 -1.16 4.53
CA ARG A 30 18.49 -2.00 5.60
C ARG A 30 18.36 -3.49 5.33
N ARG A 31 17.24 -3.93 4.76
CA ARG A 31 16.97 -5.36 4.50
C ARG A 31 17.71 -5.90 3.31
N LEU A 32 17.87 -5.10 2.23
CA LEU A 32 18.39 -5.58 0.96
C LEU A 32 19.87 -5.27 0.73
N ILE A 33 20.41 -4.23 1.36
CA ILE A 33 21.67 -3.63 0.94
C ILE A 33 22.66 -3.47 2.11
N GLY A 34 22.18 -3.56 3.36
CA GLY A 34 23.02 -3.28 4.53
C GLY A 34 23.53 -1.83 4.51
N ASP A 35 24.85 -1.65 4.46
CA ASP A 35 25.50 -0.33 4.56
C ASP A 35 25.66 0.42 3.23
N ALA A 36 25.04 -0.03 2.13
CA ALA A 36 25.13 0.66 0.84
C ALA A 36 24.47 2.04 0.87
N SER A 37 25.27 3.08 0.76
CA SER A 37 24.87 4.47 1.00
C SER A 37 24.02 5.12 -0.10
N HIS A 38 23.90 4.51 -1.30
CA HIS A 38 23.33 5.17 -2.48
C HIS A 38 22.33 4.31 -3.26
N PHE A 39 21.43 3.58 -2.58
CA PHE A 39 20.42 2.78 -3.27
C PHE A 39 19.24 3.61 -3.80
N TRP A 40 18.77 4.56 -3.02
CA TRP A 40 17.64 5.38 -3.40
C TRP A 40 18.07 6.73 -3.95
N GLN A 41 17.39 7.21 -4.98
CA GLN A 41 17.50 8.60 -5.40
C GLN A 41 17.06 9.53 -4.27
N LYS A 42 17.71 10.70 -4.14
CA LYS A 42 17.39 11.70 -3.11
C LYS A 42 15.96 12.20 -3.22
N ARG A 43 15.49 12.43 -4.45
CA ARG A 43 14.14 12.92 -4.74
C ARG A 43 13.30 11.82 -5.37
N TYR A 44 12.00 11.89 -5.19
CA TYR A 44 11.00 11.11 -5.89
C TYR A 44 10.02 12.06 -6.58
N TYR A 45 9.40 11.60 -7.65
CA TYR A 45 8.31 12.30 -8.29
C TYR A 45 7.04 12.00 -7.51
N ASP A 46 6.26 13.03 -7.17
CA ASP A 46 4.95 12.89 -6.56
C ASP A 46 3.90 13.65 -7.38
N PHE A 47 2.68 13.14 -7.32
CA PHE A 47 1.53 13.73 -7.98
C PHE A 47 0.30 13.57 -7.08
N ASN A 48 -0.35 14.69 -6.75
CA ASN A 48 -1.56 14.68 -5.96
C ASN A 48 -2.77 14.32 -6.81
N VAL A 49 -3.34 13.14 -6.58
CA VAL A 49 -4.59 12.70 -7.20
C VAL A 49 -5.76 13.39 -6.50
N ARG A 50 -6.48 14.24 -7.23
CA ARG A 50 -7.53 15.10 -6.68
C ARG A 50 -8.96 14.60 -6.95
N ASN A 51 -9.14 13.76 -7.97
CA ASN A 51 -10.44 13.25 -8.37
C ASN A 51 -10.35 11.82 -8.89
N HIS A 52 -11.51 11.20 -9.12
CA HIS A 52 -11.60 9.82 -9.57
C HIS A 52 -11.02 9.62 -10.97
N GLU A 53 -11.18 10.56 -11.87
CA GLU A 53 -10.65 10.48 -13.23
C GLU A 53 -9.12 10.39 -13.23
N GLN A 54 -8.46 11.28 -12.48
CA GLN A 54 -7.00 11.23 -12.28
C GLN A 54 -6.55 9.93 -11.59
N PHE A 55 -7.34 9.41 -10.65
CA PHE A 55 -7.06 8.12 -10.02
C PHE A 55 -7.02 7.00 -11.06
N VAL A 56 -8.05 6.89 -11.89
CA VAL A 56 -8.14 5.87 -12.94
C VAL A 56 -7.00 6.02 -13.96
N GLU A 57 -6.71 7.26 -14.39
CA GLU A 57 -5.59 7.55 -15.29
C GLU A 57 -4.25 7.07 -14.73
N LYS A 58 -3.95 7.41 -13.46
CA LYS A 58 -2.69 7.01 -12.82
C LYS A 58 -2.62 5.51 -12.57
N LEU A 59 -3.73 4.90 -12.20
CA LEU A 59 -3.80 3.44 -12.04
C LEU A 59 -3.52 2.74 -13.37
N HIS A 60 -4.16 3.18 -14.45
CA HIS A 60 -3.92 2.66 -15.80
C HIS A 60 -2.46 2.88 -16.23
N TYR A 61 -1.89 4.05 -15.97
CA TYR A 61 -0.48 4.33 -16.25
C TYR A 61 0.45 3.34 -15.52
N ILE A 62 0.24 3.12 -14.23
CA ILE A 62 1.04 2.19 -13.42
C ILE A 62 0.95 0.77 -13.97
N HIS A 63 -0.24 0.31 -14.32
CA HIS A 63 -0.47 -1.05 -14.80
C HIS A 63 0.08 -1.29 -16.21
N SER A 64 0.01 -0.28 -17.08
CA SER A 64 0.53 -0.39 -18.46
C SER A 64 2.04 -0.18 -18.58
N ASN A 65 2.69 0.36 -17.55
CA ASN A 65 4.10 0.73 -17.61
C ASN A 65 5.03 -0.48 -17.87
N PRO A 66 4.90 -1.66 -17.22
CA PRO A 66 5.73 -2.82 -17.54
C PRO A 66 5.63 -3.26 -18.98
N VAL A 67 4.42 -3.23 -19.56
CA VAL A 67 4.18 -3.57 -20.98
C VAL A 67 4.85 -2.56 -21.90
N LYS A 68 4.64 -1.26 -21.66
CA LYS A 68 5.25 -0.17 -22.46
C LYS A 68 6.79 -0.23 -22.45
N ARG A 69 7.36 -0.79 -21.40
CA ARG A 69 8.82 -0.98 -21.28
C ARG A 69 9.31 -2.34 -21.77
N GLY A 70 8.44 -3.16 -22.32
CA GLY A 70 8.80 -4.47 -22.85
C GLY A 70 9.21 -5.50 -21.80
N LEU A 71 8.79 -5.33 -20.55
CA LEU A 71 9.12 -6.25 -19.44
C LEU A 71 8.14 -7.43 -19.37
N CYS A 72 6.97 -7.30 -19.95
CA CYS A 72 5.96 -8.35 -20.12
C CYS A 72 5.07 -8.01 -21.33
N GLU A 73 4.31 -8.99 -21.81
CA GLU A 73 3.41 -8.80 -22.95
C GLU A 73 2.09 -8.16 -22.53
N ARG A 74 1.59 -8.52 -21.34
CA ARG A 74 0.31 -8.04 -20.82
C ARG A 74 0.45 -7.60 -19.36
N PRO A 75 -0.41 -6.68 -18.88
CA PRO A 75 -0.34 -6.18 -17.48
C PRO A 75 -0.49 -7.28 -16.42
N GLU A 76 -1.29 -8.32 -16.71
CA GLU A 76 -1.49 -9.48 -15.82
C GLU A 76 -0.25 -10.35 -15.64
N ASP A 77 0.70 -10.30 -16.57
CA ASP A 77 1.93 -11.09 -16.52
C ASP A 77 2.96 -10.49 -15.56
N TRP A 78 2.77 -9.23 -15.16
CA TRP A 78 3.65 -8.57 -14.20
C TRP A 78 3.22 -8.85 -12.75
N SER A 79 3.79 -9.90 -12.14
CA SER A 79 3.39 -10.41 -10.83
C SER A 79 3.58 -9.44 -9.65
N TRP A 80 4.39 -8.38 -9.81
CA TRP A 80 4.61 -7.31 -8.83
C TRP A 80 3.70 -6.10 -9.03
N SER A 81 2.54 -6.31 -9.64
CA SER A 81 1.54 -5.29 -9.92
C SER A 81 0.27 -5.51 -9.11
N SER A 82 -0.45 -4.43 -8.84
CA SER A 82 -1.81 -4.46 -8.32
C SER A 82 -2.88 -4.71 -9.39
N PHE A 83 -2.50 -4.99 -10.63
CA PHE A 83 -3.44 -5.13 -11.76
C PHE A 83 -4.52 -6.19 -11.48
N LEU A 84 -4.14 -7.40 -11.10
CA LEU A 84 -5.09 -8.50 -10.86
C LEU A 84 -6.06 -8.22 -9.70
N HIS A 85 -5.60 -7.49 -8.67
CA HIS A 85 -6.47 -7.06 -7.59
C HIS A 85 -7.57 -6.11 -8.10
N HIS A 86 -7.21 -5.10 -8.89
CA HIS A 86 -8.18 -4.13 -9.42
C HIS A 86 -9.06 -4.69 -10.53
N ALA A 87 -8.55 -5.60 -11.35
CA ALA A 87 -9.28 -6.17 -12.48
C ALA A 87 -10.29 -7.25 -12.07
N ILE A 88 -9.90 -8.16 -11.17
CA ILE A 88 -10.69 -9.36 -10.83
C ILE A 88 -10.71 -9.68 -9.33
N GLY A 89 -10.21 -8.80 -8.47
CA GLY A 89 -10.18 -9.01 -7.02
C GLY A 89 -9.23 -10.13 -6.56
N LYS A 90 -8.29 -10.55 -7.40
CA LYS A 90 -7.34 -11.62 -7.07
C LYS A 90 -6.19 -11.07 -6.23
N GLU A 91 -5.89 -11.73 -5.13
CA GLU A 91 -4.69 -11.44 -4.34
C GLU A 91 -3.43 -11.76 -5.14
N GLY A 92 -2.46 -10.85 -5.07
CA GLY A 92 -1.17 -10.97 -5.73
C GLY A 92 -0.02 -11.00 -4.72
N ARG A 93 1.22 -10.83 -5.23
CA ARG A 93 2.41 -10.69 -4.38
C ARG A 93 2.43 -9.38 -3.57
N VAL A 94 1.68 -8.39 -4.03
CA VAL A 94 1.54 -7.10 -3.36
C VAL A 94 0.17 -7.06 -2.71
N GLU A 95 0.15 -6.91 -1.40
CA GLU A 95 -1.08 -6.71 -0.64
C GLU A 95 -1.63 -5.31 -0.92
N ILE A 96 -2.89 -5.24 -1.35
CA ILE A 96 -3.56 -3.98 -1.68
C ILE A 96 -4.63 -3.70 -0.63
N GLU A 97 -4.47 -2.62 0.09
CA GLU A 97 -5.48 -2.15 1.02
C GLU A 97 -6.55 -1.35 0.26
N SER A 98 -7.67 -1.99 -0.07
CA SER A 98 -8.80 -1.32 -0.70
C SER A 98 -9.59 -0.49 0.31
N ARG A 99 -10.38 0.48 -0.19
CA ARG A 99 -11.27 1.29 0.65
C ARG A 99 -12.28 0.42 1.41
N MET A 100 -12.74 -0.68 0.79
CA MET A 100 -13.66 -1.64 1.41
C MET A 100 -12.99 -2.45 2.53
N ASP A 101 -11.70 -2.76 2.40
CA ASP A 101 -10.96 -3.50 3.44
C ASP A 101 -10.70 -2.61 4.66
N ARG A 102 -10.53 -1.31 4.47
CA ARG A 102 -10.45 -0.32 5.56
C ARG A 102 -11.74 -0.27 6.37
N GLU A 103 -12.89 -0.26 5.72
CA GLU A 103 -14.19 -0.27 6.41
C GLU A 103 -14.40 -1.56 7.20
N LYS A 104 -14.06 -2.71 6.62
CA LYS A 104 -14.11 -4.02 7.32
C LYS A 104 -13.17 -4.06 8.52
N THR A 105 -11.95 -3.57 8.37
CA THR A 105 -10.97 -3.53 9.46
C THR A 105 -11.40 -2.57 10.58
N ARG A 106 -11.97 -1.43 10.21
CA ARG A 106 -12.50 -0.44 11.16
C ARG A 106 -13.70 -0.98 11.93
N ALA A 107 -14.61 -1.68 11.25
CA ALA A 107 -15.77 -2.36 11.86
C ALA A 107 -15.32 -3.46 12.84
N ARG A 108 -14.35 -4.30 12.46
CA ARG A 108 -13.78 -5.35 13.32
C ARG A 108 -13.10 -4.76 14.57
N ARG A 109 -12.32 -3.70 14.44
CA ARG A 109 -11.71 -3.00 15.59
C ARG A 109 -12.75 -2.40 16.52
N GLY A 110 -13.81 -1.81 15.97
CA GLY A 110 -14.94 -1.27 16.75
C GLY A 110 -15.69 -2.33 17.56
N GLN A 111 -15.91 -3.51 16.98
CA GLN A 111 -16.55 -4.64 17.67
C GLN A 111 -15.67 -5.22 18.79
N THR A 112 -14.34 -5.32 18.56
CA THR A 112 -13.41 -5.82 19.58
C THR A 112 -13.35 -4.89 20.80
N LEU A 113 -13.38 -3.59 20.58
CA LEU A 113 -13.40 -2.59 21.66
C LEU A 113 -14.73 -2.60 22.45
N ARG A 114 -15.87 -2.83 21.77
CA ARG A 114 -17.17 -3.00 22.45
C ARG A 114 -17.20 -4.27 23.31
N ARG A 115 -16.69 -5.40 22.81
CA ARG A 115 -16.61 -6.65 23.58
C ARG A 115 -15.76 -6.52 24.84
N ARG A 116 -14.66 -5.78 24.81
CA ARG A 116 -13.81 -5.54 25.99
C ARG A 116 -14.48 -4.65 27.03
N ARG A 117 -15.41 -3.79 26.65
CA ARG A 117 -16.16 -2.91 27.59
C ARG A 117 -17.34 -3.60 28.27
N THR A 118 -17.83 -4.71 27.74
CA THR A 118 -18.99 -5.44 28.26
C THR A 118 -18.64 -6.69 29.05
N THR A 119 -17.35 -6.94 29.35
CA THR A 119 -16.96 -8.04 30.25
C THR A 119 -17.29 -7.62 31.68
N PRO A 120 -18.25 -8.23 32.37
CA PRO A 120 -18.58 -7.88 33.76
C PRO A 120 -17.40 -8.25 34.66
N LEU A 121 -17.08 -7.35 35.59
CA LEU A 121 -16.13 -7.60 36.67
C LEU A 121 -16.60 -8.82 37.46
N LYS A 122 -15.73 -9.84 37.53
CA LYS A 122 -15.96 -11.02 38.33
C LYS A 122 -16.09 -10.58 39.80
N PRO A 123 -17.15 -10.95 40.53
CA PRO A 123 -17.28 -10.56 41.94
C PRO A 123 -16.13 -11.17 42.76
N MET A 124 -15.43 -10.32 43.49
CA MET A 124 -14.46 -10.76 44.50
C MET A 124 -15.20 -11.56 45.57
N ARG A 125 -14.86 -12.82 45.73
CA ARG A 125 -15.29 -13.61 46.89
C ARG A 125 -14.60 -13.04 48.13
N ALA A 126 -15.42 -12.71 49.11
CA ALA A 126 -14.98 -12.46 50.48
C ALA A 126 -14.47 -13.74 51.12
#